data_a9a86e0eca037f9937e045db576101a2
#
_entry.id   a9a86e0eca037f9937e045db576101a2
#
_cell.length_a   1.000
_cell.length_b   1.000
_cell.length_c   1.000
_cell.angle_alpha   90.00
_cell.angle_beta   90.00
_cell.angle_gamma   90.00
#
_symmetry.space_group_name_H-M   'P 1'
#
loop_
_entity.id
_entity.type
_entity.pdbx_description
1 polymer ?
#
loop_
_entity_poly.entity_id
_entity_poly.type
_entity_poly.pdbx_seq_one_letter_code
_entity_poly.pdbx_strand_id
1 'polypeptide(L)'
;MKNNNQLILGKTDTSEVIINTKTLQRHFACFGSSGSGKTVASKVLIEELARNGVPVIAFDPQGDIASIGLPGNKEDIEKQGTDTAILDAYNENVEVVVWTPGSSKGIPLSINPLQFDDVEKLNAEDKIRFFSSTSKNISSLVGYDSNSDDGKSAEAILSVIFEYCHKEKVALNDFNDLVGVLKKIPESIQDVISSVGSSAFIKGLTKKLSLLTLGTRKLIFQTGVPASIDALLGLDGSTEKTRISVIYLNTLHSSEEKEFFIAGISQLLYRWMLKNPLKNSQTGIQCALFIDEIAPYIPPVKVPACKENLELLFRQGRKYGVSCLIATQSPGDIDYKAIGQFSTFILGTLNTKQDIEKVKKRLESVAPKEIDYMTGKLPARRPGNFLAR
;
A
#
# COMPACT_ATOMS: atom_id res chain seq x y z
N MET A 1 21.29 -17.49 12.89
CA MET A 1 20.65 -16.42 13.69
C MET A 1 19.51 -17.02 14.50
N LYS A 2 19.42 -16.75 15.80
CA LYS A 2 18.23 -17.08 16.57
C LYS A 2 17.10 -16.19 16.05
N ASN A 3 16.15 -16.73 15.30
CA ASN A 3 14.91 -16.07 14.96
C ASN A 3 14.13 -15.86 16.27
N ASN A 4 14.46 -14.80 16.97
CA ASN A 4 13.63 -14.32 18.05
C ASN A 4 12.44 -13.63 17.36
N ASN A 5 11.30 -14.29 17.25
CA ASN A 5 10.04 -13.72 16.73
C ASN A 5 9.57 -12.47 17.53
N GLN A 6 10.50 -11.74 18.10
CA GLN A 6 10.32 -10.61 18.99
C GLN A 6 10.83 -9.33 18.35
N LEU A 7 9.96 -8.36 18.25
CA LEU A 7 10.24 -7.01 17.76
C LEU A 7 10.30 -6.06 18.94
N ILE A 8 11.41 -5.35 19.10
CA ILE A 8 11.62 -4.38 20.17
C ILE A 8 11.16 -3.01 19.66
N LEU A 9 10.03 -2.51 20.15
CA LEU A 9 9.44 -1.27 19.66
C LEU A 9 9.86 -0.04 20.50
N GLY A 10 10.43 -0.26 21.67
CA GLY A 10 10.84 0.81 22.56
C GLY A 10 11.01 0.32 23.99
N LYS A 11 11.03 1.25 24.94
CA LYS A 11 11.24 0.97 26.37
C LYS A 11 10.20 1.70 27.22
N THR A 12 9.80 1.07 28.32
CA THR A 12 9.18 1.73 29.46
C THR A 12 10.26 2.11 30.47
N ASP A 13 9.87 2.71 31.60
CA ASP A 13 10.82 3.01 32.67
C ASP A 13 11.48 1.75 33.26
N THR A 14 10.88 0.57 33.09
CA THR A 14 11.29 -0.68 33.74
C THR A 14 11.59 -1.83 32.79
N SER A 15 11.15 -1.78 31.52
CA SER A 15 11.22 -2.91 30.61
C SER A 15 11.17 -2.50 29.14
N GLU A 16 11.61 -3.39 28.26
CA GLU A 16 11.41 -3.25 26.82
C GLU A 16 9.94 -3.51 26.43
N VAL A 17 9.48 -2.79 25.42
CA VAL A 17 8.18 -3.05 24.76
C VAL A 17 8.43 -3.98 23.60
N ILE A 18 8.04 -5.24 23.78
CA ILE A 18 8.26 -6.31 22.81
C ILE A 18 6.93 -6.80 22.28
N ILE A 19 6.81 -6.94 20.97
CA ILE A 19 5.69 -7.66 20.33
C ILE A 19 6.21 -8.86 19.56
N ASN A 20 5.37 -9.90 19.46
CA ASN A 20 5.71 -11.06 18.65
C ASN A 20 5.29 -10.83 17.19
N THR A 21 6.12 -11.22 16.22
CA THR A 21 5.79 -11.10 14.79
C THR A 21 4.44 -11.72 14.44
N LYS A 22 4.06 -12.85 15.08
CA LYS A 22 2.75 -13.48 14.88
C LYS A 22 1.57 -12.58 15.25
N THR A 23 1.76 -11.65 16.18
CA THR A 23 0.71 -10.68 16.55
C THR A 23 0.35 -9.80 15.34
N LEU A 24 1.34 -9.48 14.51
CA LEU A 24 1.17 -8.65 13.32
C LEU A 24 0.41 -9.33 12.17
N GLN A 25 0.14 -10.62 12.24
CA GLN A 25 -0.79 -11.27 11.30
C GLN A 25 -2.18 -10.61 11.32
N ARG A 26 -2.55 -9.97 12.42
CA ARG A 26 -3.82 -9.24 12.59
C ARG A 26 -3.69 -7.76 12.30
N HIS A 27 -2.65 -7.39 11.55
CA HIS A 27 -2.37 -6.02 11.15
C HIS A 27 -2.06 -5.07 12.30
N PHE A 28 -1.46 -3.95 11.97
CA PHE A 28 -0.96 -2.97 12.92
C PHE A 28 -1.33 -1.55 12.49
N ALA A 29 -1.72 -0.71 13.43
CA ALA A 29 -2.02 0.69 13.19
C ALA A 29 -1.28 1.61 14.16
N CYS A 30 -0.63 2.63 13.62
CA CYS A 30 0.04 3.70 14.36
C CYS A 30 -0.71 5.02 14.18
N PHE A 31 -1.34 5.51 15.22
CA PHE A 31 -2.10 6.74 15.18
C PHE A 31 -1.47 7.82 16.08
N GLY A 32 -1.41 9.04 15.59
CA GLY A 32 -0.88 10.16 16.34
C GLY A 32 -0.81 11.44 15.54
N SER A 33 -1.17 12.54 16.15
CA SER A 33 -1.11 13.88 15.56
C SER A 33 0.30 14.23 15.09
N SER A 34 0.42 15.30 14.31
CA SER A 34 1.72 15.82 13.88
C SER A 34 2.64 16.07 15.09
N GLY A 35 3.91 15.70 14.96
CA GLY A 35 4.89 15.84 16.03
C GLY A 35 4.80 14.81 17.16
N SER A 36 3.85 13.86 17.14
CA SER A 36 3.73 12.82 18.19
C SER A 36 4.87 11.78 18.17
N GLY A 37 5.68 11.73 17.11
CA GLY A 37 6.71 10.70 16.90
C GLY A 37 6.24 9.50 16.07
N LYS A 38 5.03 9.54 15.50
CA LYS A 38 4.43 8.48 14.67
C LYS A 38 5.39 7.92 13.63
N THR A 39 6.06 8.79 12.86
CA THR A 39 7.00 8.39 11.81
C THR A 39 8.19 7.60 12.38
N VAL A 40 8.72 8.01 13.53
CA VAL A 40 9.82 7.29 14.19
C VAL A 40 9.36 5.91 14.65
N ALA A 41 8.21 5.82 15.32
CA ALA A 41 7.65 4.54 15.76
C ALA A 41 7.37 3.59 14.57
N SER A 42 6.90 4.13 13.44
CA SER A 42 6.69 3.37 12.21
C SER A 42 8.00 2.85 11.62
N LYS A 43 9.05 3.67 11.59
CA LYS A 43 10.39 3.27 11.13
C LYS A 43 10.97 2.16 11.99
N VAL A 44 10.91 2.30 13.31
CA VAL A 44 11.35 1.25 14.24
C VAL A 44 10.66 -0.07 13.94
N LEU A 45 9.35 -0.08 13.70
CA LEU A 45 8.63 -1.29 13.37
C LEU A 45 9.09 -1.91 12.04
N ILE A 46 9.28 -1.07 11.00
CA ILE A 46 9.75 -1.52 9.68
C ILE A 46 11.17 -2.12 9.78
N GLU A 47 12.06 -1.44 10.48
CA GLU A 47 13.45 -1.88 10.71
C GLU A 47 13.51 -3.19 11.50
N GLU A 48 12.72 -3.30 12.57
CA GLU A 48 12.63 -4.52 13.38
C GLU A 48 12.07 -5.71 12.60
N LEU A 49 11.07 -5.49 11.74
CA LEU A 49 10.56 -6.53 10.84
C LEU A 49 11.65 -7.03 9.90
N ALA A 50 12.34 -6.12 9.23
CA ALA A 50 13.40 -6.47 8.28
C ALA A 50 14.58 -7.16 8.99
N ARG A 51 15.00 -6.68 10.17
CA ARG A 51 16.04 -7.31 10.99
C ARG A 51 15.68 -8.75 11.41
N ASN A 52 14.39 -9.04 11.52
CA ASN A 52 13.87 -10.38 11.81
C ASN A 52 13.53 -11.21 10.55
N GLY A 53 13.98 -10.79 9.35
CA GLY A 53 13.84 -11.56 8.12
C GLY A 53 12.48 -11.41 7.44
N VAL A 54 11.70 -10.36 7.77
CA VAL A 54 10.41 -10.07 7.15
C VAL A 54 10.57 -8.88 6.20
N PRO A 55 10.52 -9.08 4.86
CA PRO A 55 10.64 -7.99 3.91
C PRO A 55 9.42 -7.06 3.97
N VAL A 56 9.65 -5.78 3.68
CA VAL A 56 8.64 -4.73 3.79
C VAL A 56 8.53 -3.93 2.50
N ILE A 57 7.31 -3.74 2.00
CA ILE A 57 6.98 -2.74 0.99
C ILE A 57 6.35 -1.56 1.74
N ALA A 58 6.92 -0.37 1.62
CA ALA A 58 6.45 0.83 2.29
C ALA A 58 6.04 1.91 1.28
N PHE A 59 4.79 2.33 1.29
CA PHE A 59 4.36 3.52 0.57
C PHE A 59 4.66 4.78 1.37
N ASP A 60 5.40 5.68 0.77
CA ASP A 60 5.84 6.96 1.35
C ASP A 60 5.31 8.15 0.55
N PRO A 61 4.07 8.58 0.80
CA PRO A 61 3.47 9.70 0.06
C PRO A 61 4.01 11.07 0.45
N GLN A 62 4.66 11.20 1.60
CA GLN A 62 5.17 12.49 2.13
C GLN A 62 6.69 12.60 2.05
N GLY A 63 7.41 11.47 1.97
CA GLY A 63 8.86 11.45 1.91
C GLY A 63 9.56 11.25 3.25
N ASP A 64 8.81 10.92 4.29
CA ASP A 64 9.35 10.78 5.64
C ASP A 64 9.99 9.41 5.90
N ILE A 65 9.50 8.36 5.26
CA ILE A 65 9.96 6.97 5.44
C ILE A 65 11.25 6.70 4.67
N ALA A 66 11.46 7.34 3.52
CA ALA A 66 12.64 7.12 2.67
C ALA A 66 13.98 7.32 3.42
N SER A 67 13.99 8.12 4.48
CA SER A 67 15.18 8.34 5.30
C SER A 67 15.67 7.09 6.07
N ILE A 68 14.91 6.00 6.11
CA ILE A 68 15.39 4.68 6.57
C ILE A 68 16.60 4.20 5.74
N GLY A 69 16.72 4.61 4.48
CA GLY A 69 17.87 4.31 3.62
C GLY A 69 19.14 5.05 3.95
N LEU A 70 19.10 6.01 4.87
CA LEU A 70 20.30 6.73 5.32
C LEU A 70 21.05 5.89 6.38
N PRO A 71 22.39 5.88 6.35
CA PRO A 71 23.16 5.16 7.35
C PRO A 71 22.93 5.76 8.73
N GLY A 72 22.74 4.90 9.74
CA GLY A 72 22.65 5.31 11.13
C GLY A 72 24.01 5.79 11.67
N ASN A 73 23.99 6.65 12.70
CA ASN A 73 25.18 7.12 13.39
C ASN A 73 25.29 6.41 14.76
N LYS A 74 26.39 5.70 14.99
CA LYS A 74 26.64 4.96 16.26
C LYS A 74 26.61 5.88 17.48
N GLU A 75 27.22 7.05 17.40
CA GLU A 75 27.26 8.00 18.53
C GLU A 75 25.86 8.48 18.93
N ASP A 76 24.96 8.70 17.95
CA ASP A 76 23.60 9.13 18.24
C ASP A 76 22.76 7.99 18.83
N ILE A 77 23.01 6.75 18.42
CA ILE A 77 22.36 5.56 18.95
C ILE A 77 22.79 5.32 20.40
N GLU A 78 24.10 5.44 20.71
CA GLU A 78 24.63 5.32 22.06
C GLU A 78 24.07 6.41 22.99
N LYS A 79 23.98 7.67 22.53
CA LYS A 79 23.37 8.76 23.29
C LYS A 79 21.91 8.49 23.66
N GLN A 80 21.19 7.73 22.84
CA GLN A 80 19.82 7.30 23.10
C GLN A 80 19.75 6.04 24.00
N GLY A 81 20.88 5.50 24.45
CA GLY A 81 20.94 4.31 25.30
C GLY A 81 20.54 3.02 24.57
N THR A 82 20.76 2.97 23.26
CA THR A 82 20.51 1.78 22.43
C THR A 82 21.83 1.09 22.11
N ASP A 83 21.84 -0.25 22.10
CA ASP A 83 23.03 -1.04 21.77
C ASP A 83 23.38 -0.87 20.28
N THR A 84 24.61 -0.46 19.99
CA THR A 84 25.12 -0.29 18.63
C THR A 84 25.20 -1.59 17.84
N ALA A 85 25.23 -2.75 18.50
CA ALA A 85 25.16 -4.05 17.84
C ALA A 85 23.87 -4.23 17.01
N ILE A 86 22.79 -3.52 17.38
CA ILE A 86 21.55 -3.51 16.62
C ILE A 86 21.75 -2.87 15.25
N LEU A 87 22.50 -1.76 15.20
CA LEU A 87 22.84 -1.08 13.94
C LEU A 87 23.72 -1.96 13.05
N ASP A 88 24.72 -2.60 13.61
CA ASP A 88 25.63 -3.46 12.87
C ASP A 88 24.85 -4.65 12.27
N ALA A 89 24.00 -5.30 13.06
CA ALA A 89 23.12 -6.38 12.60
C ALA A 89 22.11 -5.91 11.53
N TYR A 90 21.59 -4.69 11.64
CA TYR A 90 20.70 -4.12 10.63
C TYR A 90 21.48 -3.92 9.32
N ASN A 91 22.61 -3.26 9.33
CA ASN A 91 23.41 -2.97 8.13
C ASN A 91 23.92 -4.26 7.44
N GLU A 92 24.20 -5.30 8.20
CA GLU A 92 24.64 -6.60 7.66
C GLU A 92 23.49 -7.35 6.98
N ASN A 93 22.28 -7.32 7.54
CA ASN A 93 21.18 -8.21 7.16
C ASN A 93 20.05 -7.54 6.39
N VAL A 94 20.02 -6.21 6.32
CA VAL A 94 18.94 -5.45 5.69
C VAL A 94 19.45 -4.64 4.50
N GLU A 95 18.68 -4.66 3.44
CA GLU A 95 18.87 -3.81 2.27
C GLU A 95 17.67 -2.86 2.13
N VAL A 96 17.95 -1.58 1.97
CA VAL A 96 16.90 -0.57 1.72
C VAL A 96 16.99 -0.08 0.29
N VAL A 97 15.90 -0.20 -0.44
CA VAL A 97 15.76 0.30 -1.82
C VAL A 97 14.69 1.37 -1.87
N VAL A 98 15.06 2.57 -2.33
CA VAL A 98 14.12 3.68 -2.51
C VAL A 98 13.75 3.77 -4.00
N TRP A 99 12.51 3.37 -4.28
CA TRP A 99 11.94 3.41 -5.63
C TRP A 99 11.29 4.76 -5.87
N THR A 100 11.55 5.34 -7.05
CA THR A 100 11.07 6.69 -7.42
C THR A 100 10.17 6.64 -8.66
N PRO A 101 8.87 6.33 -8.50
CA PRO A 101 7.92 6.31 -9.61
C PRO A 101 7.90 7.64 -10.37
N GLY A 102 7.90 7.60 -11.70
CA GLY A 102 7.83 8.82 -12.52
C GLY A 102 9.06 9.73 -12.45
N SER A 103 10.18 9.27 -11.85
CA SER A 103 11.40 10.07 -11.71
C SER A 103 12.64 9.23 -11.99
N SER A 104 13.60 9.82 -12.70
CA SER A 104 14.93 9.24 -12.96
C SER A 104 15.98 9.63 -11.91
N LYS A 105 15.61 10.35 -10.85
CA LYS A 105 16.54 10.84 -9.82
C LYS A 105 16.91 9.80 -8.76
N GLY A 106 16.27 8.64 -8.76
CA GLY A 106 16.56 7.51 -7.91
C GLY A 106 16.50 6.22 -8.72
N ILE A 107 15.91 5.16 -8.15
CA ILE A 107 15.65 3.92 -8.89
C ILE A 107 14.22 4.00 -9.44
N PRO A 108 14.05 4.26 -10.75
CA PRO A 108 12.72 4.42 -11.31
C PRO A 108 11.93 3.12 -11.22
N LEU A 109 10.66 3.22 -10.83
CA LEU A 109 9.72 2.12 -10.80
C LEU A 109 8.59 2.41 -11.78
N SER A 110 8.31 1.48 -12.68
CA SER A 110 7.18 1.57 -13.61
C SER A 110 6.12 0.52 -13.30
N ILE A 111 4.89 0.86 -13.64
CA ILE A 111 3.75 -0.05 -13.55
C ILE A 111 3.04 -0.08 -14.89
N ASN A 112 2.85 -1.27 -15.46
CA ASN A 112 2.00 -1.44 -16.62
C ASN A 112 0.70 -2.16 -16.18
N PRO A 113 -0.44 -1.44 -16.09
CA PRO A 113 -1.70 -2.05 -15.66
C PRO A 113 -2.33 -2.96 -16.71
N LEU A 114 -1.79 -2.96 -17.93
CA LEU A 114 -2.30 -3.73 -19.08
C LEU A 114 -1.63 -5.10 -19.22
N GLN A 115 -0.75 -5.49 -18.29
CA GLN A 115 -0.15 -6.82 -18.28
C GLN A 115 -1.12 -7.85 -17.69
N PHE A 116 -1.65 -8.70 -18.58
CA PHE A 116 -2.67 -9.71 -18.24
C PHE A 116 -2.12 -11.15 -18.21
N ASP A 117 -0.81 -11.35 -18.29
CA ASP A 117 -0.14 -12.66 -18.44
C ASP A 117 -0.55 -13.69 -17.37
N ASP A 118 -0.78 -13.22 -16.15
CA ASP A 118 -1.16 -14.09 -15.04
C ASP A 118 -2.68 -14.26 -14.83
N VAL A 119 -3.49 -13.56 -15.61
CA VAL A 119 -4.96 -13.60 -15.46
C VAL A 119 -5.52 -14.95 -15.89
N GLU A 120 -4.87 -15.66 -16.78
CA GLU A 120 -5.24 -17.02 -17.19
C GLU A 120 -5.38 -17.99 -16.02
N LYS A 121 -4.56 -17.83 -14.98
CA LYS A 121 -4.51 -18.70 -13.79
C LYS A 121 -5.58 -18.38 -12.74
N LEU A 122 -6.29 -17.27 -12.90
CA LEU A 122 -7.34 -16.86 -11.98
C LEU A 122 -8.65 -17.60 -12.27
N ASN A 123 -9.47 -17.83 -11.23
CA ASN A 123 -10.84 -18.29 -11.41
C ASN A 123 -11.70 -17.18 -12.04
N ALA A 124 -12.94 -17.52 -12.46
CA ALA A 124 -13.80 -16.60 -13.18
C ALA A 124 -14.12 -15.31 -12.37
N GLU A 125 -14.43 -15.43 -11.08
CA GLU A 125 -14.73 -14.28 -10.23
C GLU A 125 -13.51 -13.36 -10.07
N ASP A 126 -12.34 -13.93 -9.83
CA ASP A 126 -11.11 -13.15 -9.66
C ASP A 126 -10.67 -12.46 -10.97
N LYS A 127 -10.96 -13.07 -12.14
CA LYS A 127 -10.77 -12.42 -13.46
C LYS A 127 -11.65 -11.18 -13.60
N ILE A 128 -12.93 -11.30 -13.31
CA ILE A 128 -13.89 -10.18 -13.38
C ILE A 128 -13.45 -9.06 -12.44
N ARG A 129 -13.10 -9.39 -11.21
CA ARG A 129 -12.59 -8.40 -10.23
C ARG A 129 -11.32 -7.73 -10.70
N PHE A 130 -10.41 -8.48 -11.31
CA PHE A 130 -9.17 -7.95 -11.84
C PHE A 130 -9.43 -6.91 -12.94
N PHE A 131 -10.24 -7.23 -13.92
CA PHE A 131 -10.55 -6.29 -15.01
C PHE A 131 -11.32 -5.07 -14.50
N SER A 132 -12.31 -5.25 -13.64
CA SER A 132 -13.05 -4.15 -13.02
C SER A 132 -12.14 -3.23 -12.21
N SER A 133 -11.27 -3.79 -11.36
CA SER A 133 -10.32 -3.01 -10.57
C SER A 133 -9.31 -2.26 -11.44
N THR A 134 -8.81 -2.91 -12.50
CA THR A 134 -7.88 -2.27 -13.46
C THR A 134 -8.58 -1.13 -14.21
N SER A 135 -9.80 -1.34 -14.66
CA SER A 135 -10.63 -0.34 -15.35
C SER A 135 -10.88 0.87 -14.46
N LYS A 136 -11.24 0.65 -13.21
CA LYS A 136 -11.46 1.69 -12.20
C LYS A 136 -10.17 2.49 -11.93
N ASN A 137 -9.04 1.80 -11.79
CA ASN A 137 -7.75 2.44 -11.56
C ASN A 137 -7.34 3.35 -12.74
N ILE A 138 -7.53 2.88 -13.98
CA ILE A 138 -7.21 3.66 -15.17
C ILE A 138 -8.20 4.81 -15.38
N SER A 139 -9.50 4.59 -15.19
CA SER A 139 -10.51 5.67 -15.33
C SER A 139 -10.29 6.78 -14.32
N SER A 140 -9.99 6.44 -13.07
CA SER A 140 -9.65 7.41 -12.03
C SER A 140 -8.38 8.20 -12.37
N LEU A 141 -7.33 7.53 -12.87
CA LEU A 141 -6.07 8.17 -13.28
C LEU A 141 -6.28 9.23 -14.39
N VAL A 142 -7.25 9.03 -15.27
CA VAL A 142 -7.59 10.02 -16.31
C VAL A 142 -8.69 11.00 -15.89
N GLY A 143 -8.99 11.04 -14.58
CA GLY A 143 -9.85 12.04 -13.95
C GLY A 143 -11.35 11.79 -14.08
N TYR A 144 -11.78 10.52 -14.07
CA TYR A 144 -13.18 10.15 -13.86
C TYR A 144 -13.42 9.76 -12.40
N ASP A 145 -14.47 10.33 -11.79
CA ASP A 145 -14.90 9.92 -10.45
C ASP A 145 -15.73 8.63 -10.54
N SER A 146 -15.29 7.56 -9.91
CA SER A 146 -15.96 6.26 -9.90
C SER A 146 -17.40 6.29 -9.37
N ASN A 147 -17.79 7.31 -8.63
CA ASN A 147 -19.18 7.48 -8.16
C ASN A 147 -20.08 8.18 -9.18
N SER A 148 -19.50 8.86 -10.18
CA SER A 148 -20.26 9.53 -11.24
C SER A 148 -20.74 8.54 -12.30
N ASP A 149 -21.77 8.93 -13.06
CA ASP A 149 -22.25 8.11 -14.18
C ASP A 149 -21.20 8.02 -15.29
N ASP A 150 -20.47 9.11 -15.55
CA ASP A 150 -19.32 9.11 -16.49
C ASP A 150 -18.20 8.17 -16.04
N GLY A 151 -17.91 8.12 -14.73
CA GLY A 151 -16.94 7.19 -14.17
C GLY A 151 -17.35 5.73 -14.36
N LYS A 152 -18.59 5.41 -14.03
CA LYS A 152 -19.15 4.06 -14.24
C LYS A 152 -19.14 3.66 -15.72
N SER A 153 -19.46 4.59 -16.62
CA SER A 153 -19.41 4.36 -18.07
C SER A 153 -17.96 4.11 -18.54
N ALA A 154 -16.99 4.88 -18.06
CA ALA A 154 -15.59 4.68 -18.39
C ALA A 154 -15.06 3.32 -17.88
N GLU A 155 -15.40 2.95 -16.65
CA GLU A 155 -15.06 1.65 -16.05
C GLU A 155 -15.67 0.49 -16.84
N ALA A 156 -16.96 0.58 -17.20
CA ALA A 156 -17.64 -0.45 -17.96
C ALA A 156 -17.03 -0.64 -19.36
N ILE A 157 -16.77 0.46 -20.09
CA ILE A 157 -16.15 0.41 -21.42
C ILE A 157 -14.76 -0.24 -21.35
N LEU A 158 -13.92 0.17 -20.40
CA LEU A 158 -12.59 -0.39 -20.23
C LEU A 158 -12.65 -1.88 -19.87
N SER A 159 -13.57 -2.27 -18.96
CA SER A 159 -13.73 -3.67 -18.56
C SER A 159 -14.11 -4.56 -19.75
N VAL A 160 -15.08 -4.13 -20.55
CA VAL A 160 -15.50 -4.86 -21.79
C VAL A 160 -14.33 -5.01 -22.75
N ILE A 161 -13.53 -3.96 -22.93
CA ILE A 161 -12.35 -4.01 -23.81
C ILE A 161 -11.29 -4.98 -23.26
N PHE A 162 -11.01 -4.95 -21.96
CA PHE A 162 -10.03 -5.85 -21.35
C PHE A 162 -10.45 -7.30 -21.43
N GLU A 163 -11.72 -7.60 -21.14
CA GLU A 163 -12.30 -8.94 -21.29
C GLU A 163 -12.23 -9.43 -22.75
N TYR A 164 -12.58 -8.57 -23.69
CA TYR A 164 -12.46 -8.88 -25.12
C TYR A 164 -11.03 -9.17 -25.52
N CYS A 165 -10.09 -8.26 -25.21
CA CYS A 165 -8.69 -8.43 -25.56
C CYS A 165 -8.07 -9.69 -24.95
N HIS A 166 -8.42 -9.99 -23.69
CA HIS A 166 -7.98 -11.20 -23.03
C HIS A 166 -8.54 -12.47 -23.71
N LYS A 167 -9.83 -12.49 -24.02
CA LYS A 167 -10.52 -13.63 -24.66
C LYS A 167 -9.99 -13.89 -26.07
N GLU A 168 -9.89 -12.84 -26.87
CA GLU A 168 -9.47 -12.92 -28.28
C GLU A 168 -7.93 -12.88 -28.46
N LYS A 169 -7.17 -12.87 -27.34
CA LYS A 169 -5.70 -12.80 -27.32
C LYS A 169 -5.14 -11.59 -28.07
N VAL A 170 -5.83 -10.46 -28.00
CA VAL A 170 -5.36 -9.19 -28.52
C VAL A 170 -4.36 -8.60 -27.52
N ALA A 171 -3.12 -8.42 -27.95
CA ALA A 171 -2.07 -7.86 -27.07
C ALA A 171 -2.36 -6.39 -26.74
N LEU A 172 -2.31 -6.07 -25.44
CA LEU A 172 -2.31 -4.70 -24.91
C LEU A 172 -0.99 -4.47 -24.19
N ASN A 173 0.05 -4.08 -24.94
CA ASN A 173 1.38 -3.88 -24.37
C ASN A 173 1.50 -2.53 -23.64
N ASP A 174 0.80 -1.51 -24.14
CA ASP A 174 0.82 -0.17 -23.59
C ASP A 174 -0.51 0.58 -23.86
N PHE A 175 -0.57 1.84 -23.41
CA PHE A 175 -1.75 2.68 -23.65
C PHE A 175 -1.99 3.05 -25.11
N ASN A 176 -0.98 2.94 -26.01
CA ASN A 176 -1.21 3.18 -27.44
C ASN A 176 -2.03 2.05 -28.05
N ASP A 177 -1.79 0.80 -27.62
CA ASP A 177 -2.59 -0.35 -28.02
C ASP A 177 -4.04 -0.18 -27.57
N LEU A 178 -4.27 0.18 -26.30
CA LEU A 178 -5.62 0.45 -25.76
C LEU A 178 -6.33 1.56 -26.52
N VAL A 179 -5.63 2.66 -26.81
CA VAL A 179 -6.14 3.78 -27.63
C VAL A 179 -6.48 3.31 -29.05
N GLY A 180 -5.67 2.40 -29.60
CA GLY A 180 -5.91 1.78 -30.90
C GLY A 180 -7.24 1.02 -30.95
N VAL A 181 -7.51 0.19 -29.94
CA VAL A 181 -8.78 -0.56 -29.81
C VAL A 181 -9.97 0.39 -29.66
N LEU A 182 -9.84 1.45 -28.83
CA LEU A 182 -10.91 2.45 -28.63
C LEU A 182 -11.23 3.26 -29.89
N LYS A 183 -10.24 3.51 -30.75
CA LYS A 183 -10.45 4.18 -32.05
C LYS A 183 -11.15 3.30 -33.08
N LYS A 184 -10.97 1.98 -32.98
CA LYS A 184 -11.57 0.99 -33.87
C LYS A 184 -12.15 -0.16 -33.04
N ILE A 185 -13.29 0.13 -32.41
CA ILE A 185 -14.00 -0.84 -31.56
C ILE A 185 -14.42 -2.05 -32.39
N PRO A 186 -14.08 -3.30 -31.97
CA PRO A 186 -14.50 -4.50 -32.64
C PRO A 186 -16.03 -4.64 -32.70
N GLU A 187 -16.56 -5.10 -33.83
CA GLU A 187 -18.02 -5.26 -34.05
C GLU A 187 -18.67 -6.10 -32.96
N SER A 188 -18.01 -7.15 -32.49
CA SER A 188 -18.55 -8.08 -31.47
C SER A 188 -18.85 -7.44 -30.11
N ILE A 189 -18.26 -6.29 -29.80
CA ILE A 189 -18.47 -5.57 -28.52
C ILE A 189 -19.05 -4.16 -28.74
N GLN A 190 -19.27 -3.75 -29.99
CA GLN A 190 -19.69 -2.39 -30.32
C GLN A 190 -21.07 -2.03 -29.74
N ASP A 191 -22.02 -2.93 -29.79
CA ASP A 191 -23.37 -2.72 -29.26
C ASP A 191 -23.35 -2.55 -27.73
N VAL A 192 -22.56 -3.37 -27.03
CA VAL A 192 -22.41 -3.29 -25.58
C VAL A 192 -21.79 -1.95 -25.18
N ILE A 193 -20.70 -1.54 -25.84
CA ILE A 193 -20.04 -0.27 -25.57
C ILE A 193 -20.95 0.92 -25.89
N SER A 194 -21.71 0.86 -26.99
CA SER A 194 -22.66 1.91 -27.39
C SER A 194 -23.84 2.05 -26.42
N SER A 195 -24.19 1.00 -25.70
CA SER A 195 -25.27 1.03 -24.69
C SER A 195 -24.86 1.77 -23.41
N VAL A 196 -23.54 1.85 -23.11
CA VAL A 196 -23.03 2.47 -21.88
C VAL A 196 -22.30 3.78 -22.12
N GLY A 197 -21.98 4.12 -23.36
CA GLY A 197 -21.30 5.39 -23.70
C GLY A 197 -21.58 5.90 -25.10
N SER A 198 -21.90 7.18 -25.21
CA SER A 198 -22.07 7.84 -26.51
C SER A 198 -20.76 7.92 -27.29
N SER A 199 -20.83 8.06 -28.61
CA SER A 199 -19.64 8.27 -29.45
C SER A 199 -18.80 9.48 -29.02
N ALA A 200 -19.44 10.54 -28.51
CA ALA A 200 -18.74 11.70 -27.97
C ALA A 200 -17.98 11.37 -26.68
N PHE A 201 -18.59 10.59 -25.79
CA PHE A 201 -17.97 10.12 -24.55
C PHE A 201 -16.74 9.24 -24.85
N ILE A 202 -16.89 8.26 -25.75
CA ILE A 202 -15.79 7.36 -26.16
C ILE A 202 -14.61 8.15 -26.76
N LYS A 203 -14.89 9.16 -27.59
CA LYS A 203 -13.84 10.07 -28.10
C LYS A 203 -13.15 10.85 -26.97
N GLY A 204 -13.90 11.32 -25.98
CA GLY A 204 -13.38 11.99 -24.79
C GLY A 204 -12.46 11.08 -23.96
N LEU A 205 -12.91 9.86 -23.67
CA LEU A 205 -12.13 8.83 -22.96
C LEU A 205 -10.84 8.51 -23.74
N THR A 206 -10.94 8.28 -25.06
CA THR A 206 -9.79 7.99 -25.93
C THR A 206 -8.76 9.13 -25.89
N LYS A 207 -9.22 10.40 -25.93
CA LYS A 207 -8.35 11.57 -25.83
C LYS A 207 -7.62 11.61 -24.49
N LYS A 208 -8.34 11.40 -23.38
CA LYS A 208 -7.73 11.40 -22.05
C LYS A 208 -6.69 10.29 -21.90
N LEU A 209 -6.97 9.06 -22.37
CA LEU A 209 -6.00 7.97 -22.36
C LEU A 209 -4.78 8.25 -23.23
N SER A 210 -4.95 8.89 -24.40
CA SER A 210 -3.84 9.31 -25.25
C SER A 210 -2.87 10.25 -24.54
N LEU A 211 -3.35 11.08 -23.59
CA LEU A 211 -2.48 11.97 -22.81
C LEU A 211 -1.53 11.19 -21.86
N LEU A 212 -1.83 9.95 -21.52
CA LEU A 212 -0.94 9.11 -20.71
C LEU A 212 0.32 8.67 -21.48
N THR A 213 0.27 8.69 -22.82
CA THR A 213 1.40 8.31 -23.68
C THR A 213 2.31 9.49 -24.02
N LEU A 214 2.01 10.69 -23.49
CA LEU A 214 2.71 11.92 -23.84
C LEU A 214 3.35 12.59 -22.61
N GLY A 215 4.43 13.33 -22.86
CA GLY A 215 5.08 14.15 -21.83
C GLY A 215 5.65 13.35 -20.66
N THR A 216 5.63 13.94 -19.47
CA THR A 216 6.18 13.35 -18.22
C THR A 216 5.41 12.12 -17.74
N ARG A 217 4.13 11.96 -18.11
CA ARG A 217 3.32 10.79 -17.76
C ARG A 217 3.87 9.48 -18.33
N LYS A 218 4.61 9.54 -19.44
CA LYS A 218 5.36 8.40 -19.97
C LYS A 218 6.30 7.77 -18.94
N LEU A 219 6.89 8.59 -18.08
CA LEU A 219 7.84 8.13 -17.06
C LEU A 219 7.21 7.14 -16.08
N ILE A 220 5.91 7.27 -15.83
CA ILE A 220 5.16 6.39 -14.91
C ILE A 220 5.04 4.97 -15.47
N PHE A 221 4.88 4.84 -16.79
CA PHE A 221 4.53 3.56 -17.42
C PHE A 221 5.68 2.89 -18.18
N GLN A 222 6.65 3.67 -18.66
CA GLN A 222 7.66 3.22 -19.60
C GLN A 222 9.10 3.37 -19.11
N THR A 223 9.32 3.99 -17.95
CA THR A 223 10.67 4.29 -17.47
C THR A 223 10.94 3.59 -16.15
N GLY A 224 12.01 2.81 -16.12
CA GLY A 224 12.49 2.15 -14.92
C GLY A 224 12.23 0.65 -14.87
N VAL A 225 12.41 0.10 -13.68
CA VAL A 225 12.19 -1.32 -13.41
C VAL A 225 10.69 -1.61 -13.38
N PRO A 226 10.19 -2.57 -14.17
CA PRO A 226 8.79 -2.99 -14.04
C PRO A 226 8.51 -3.52 -12.63
N ALA A 227 7.41 -3.07 -12.03
CA ALA A 227 7.03 -3.48 -10.70
C ALA A 227 6.74 -4.98 -10.64
N SER A 228 7.51 -5.68 -9.81
CA SER A 228 7.33 -7.10 -9.47
C SER A 228 7.37 -7.26 -7.96
N ILE A 229 6.47 -8.03 -7.39
CA ILE A 229 6.45 -8.26 -5.94
C ILE A 229 7.71 -9.00 -5.49
N ASP A 230 8.21 -9.95 -6.27
CA ASP A 230 9.45 -10.66 -5.95
C ASP A 230 10.64 -9.69 -5.89
N ALA A 231 10.74 -8.75 -6.85
CA ALA A 231 11.77 -7.70 -6.82
C ALA A 231 11.58 -6.74 -5.63
N LEU A 232 10.35 -6.32 -5.36
CA LEU A 232 10.05 -5.43 -4.23
C LEU A 232 10.32 -6.09 -2.86
N LEU A 233 10.20 -7.40 -2.76
CA LEU A 233 10.51 -8.16 -1.55
C LEU A 233 11.95 -8.69 -1.48
N GLY A 234 12.75 -8.52 -2.57
CA GLY A 234 14.10 -9.08 -2.67
C GLY A 234 14.13 -10.61 -2.80
N LEU A 235 13.07 -11.18 -3.37
CA LEU A 235 12.92 -12.62 -3.60
C LEU A 235 13.30 -13.05 -5.03
N ASP A 236 13.75 -12.12 -5.83
CA ASP A 236 14.17 -12.32 -7.22
C ASP A 236 15.65 -12.77 -7.37
N GLY A 237 16.32 -13.05 -6.25
CA GLY A 237 17.73 -13.44 -6.22
C GLY A 237 18.73 -12.27 -6.35
N SER A 238 18.25 -11.04 -6.36
CA SER A 238 19.13 -9.85 -6.45
C SER A 238 19.86 -9.52 -5.14
N THR A 239 19.42 -10.08 -4.02
CA THR A 239 20.02 -9.88 -2.70
C THR A 239 19.85 -11.10 -1.81
N GLU A 240 20.77 -11.32 -0.88
CA GLU A 240 20.62 -12.28 0.22
C GLU A 240 20.11 -11.62 1.52
N LYS A 241 20.00 -10.29 1.51
CA LYS A 241 19.51 -9.51 2.65
C LYS A 241 17.99 -9.40 2.63
N THR A 242 17.41 -9.13 3.78
CA THR A 242 15.99 -8.78 3.87
C THR A 242 15.75 -7.39 3.31
N ARG A 243 14.86 -7.26 2.33
CA ARG A 243 14.63 -5.98 1.64
C ARG A 243 13.53 -5.17 2.29
N ILE A 244 13.82 -3.87 2.46
CA ILE A 244 12.83 -2.82 2.65
C ILE A 244 12.73 -2.04 1.34
N SER A 245 11.60 -2.14 0.65
CA SER A 245 11.31 -1.34 -0.54
C SER A 245 10.47 -0.14 -0.18
N VAL A 246 11.04 1.05 -0.20
CA VAL A 246 10.31 2.30 0.00
C VAL A 246 9.87 2.85 -1.35
N ILE A 247 8.57 2.89 -1.61
CA ILE A 247 7.99 3.47 -2.81
C ILE A 247 7.73 4.95 -2.52
N TYR A 248 8.63 5.81 -2.97
CA TYR A 248 8.64 7.24 -2.71
C TYR A 248 7.64 7.97 -3.62
N LEU A 249 6.39 8.04 -3.19
CA LEU A 249 5.29 8.59 -3.97
C LEU A 249 5.30 10.11 -4.07
N ASN A 250 6.20 10.79 -3.35
CA ASN A 250 6.33 12.25 -3.44
C ASN A 250 6.94 12.73 -4.78
N THR A 251 7.42 11.81 -5.61
CA THR A 251 7.81 12.08 -7.00
C THR A 251 6.60 12.24 -7.94
N LEU A 252 5.43 11.78 -7.52
CA LEU A 252 4.18 11.89 -8.28
C LEU A 252 3.46 13.19 -7.95
N HIS A 253 2.87 13.83 -8.97
CA HIS A 253 2.36 15.18 -8.86
C HIS A 253 0.89 15.27 -8.43
N SER A 254 0.09 14.23 -8.70
CA SER A 254 -1.33 14.24 -8.38
C SER A 254 -1.73 13.12 -7.43
N SER A 255 -2.88 13.30 -6.76
CA SER A 255 -3.49 12.27 -5.91
C SER A 255 -3.81 11.01 -6.70
N GLU A 256 -4.32 11.20 -7.92
CA GLU A 256 -4.72 10.11 -8.82
C GLU A 256 -3.51 9.25 -9.24
N GLU A 257 -2.35 9.87 -9.45
CA GLU A 257 -1.11 9.15 -9.74
C GLU A 257 -0.66 8.34 -8.52
N LYS A 258 -0.73 8.90 -7.31
CA LYS A 258 -0.42 8.18 -6.07
C LYS A 258 -1.39 7.02 -5.83
N GLU A 259 -2.69 7.28 -5.96
CA GLU A 259 -3.74 6.24 -5.86
C GLU A 259 -3.53 5.13 -6.88
N PHE A 260 -3.16 5.48 -8.12
CA PHE A 260 -2.86 4.53 -9.18
C PHE A 260 -1.73 3.57 -8.81
N PHE A 261 -0.61 4.10 -8.28
CA PHE A 261 0.51 3.27 -7.84
C PHE A 261 0.14 2.38 -6.65
N ILE A 262 -0.54 2.93 -5.65
CA ILE A 262 -1.00 2.16 -4.49
C ILE A 262 -1.95 1.03 -4.95
N ALA A 263 -2.92 1.34 -5.83
CA ALA A 263 -3.85 0.36 -6.37
C ALA A 263 -3.12 -0.75 -7.12
N GLY A 264 -2.21 -0.38 -8.03
CA GLY A 264 -1.47 -1.33 -8.86
C GLY A 264 -0.59 -2.28 -8.06
N ILE A 265 0.24 -1.74 -7.14
CA ILE A 265 1.09 -2.57 -6.27
C ILE A 265 0.23 -3.45 -5.34
N SER A 266 -0.86 -2.91 -4.79
CA SER A 266 -1.77 -3.67 -3.93
C SER A 266 -2.42 -4.83 -4.70
N GLN A 267 -2.79 -4.62 -5.95
CA GLN A 267 -3.34 -5.65 -6.84
C GLN A 267 -2.27 -6.71 -7.19
N LEU A 268 -1.03 -6.29 -7.46
CA LEU A 268 0.09 -7.19 -7.68
C LEU A 268 0.37 -8.05 -6.43
N LEU A 269 0.39 -7.42 -5.25
CA LEU A 269 0.61 -8.12 -3.97
C LEU A 269 -0.52 -9.10 -3.67
N TYR A 270 -1.77 -8.73 -3.94
CA TYR A 270 -2.91 -9.63 -3.77
C TYR A 270 -2.76 -10.88 -4.65
N ARG A 271 -2.44 -10.73 -5.94
CA ARG A 271 -2.20 -11.86 -6.84
C ARG A 271 -1.00 -12.69 -6.42
N TRP A 272 0.08 -12.03 -5.98
CA TRP A 272 1.28 -12.71 -5.50
C TRP A 272 0.98 -13.58 -4.27
N MET A 273 0.23 -13.09 -3.29
CA MET A 273 -0.10 -13.86 -2.08
C MET A 273 -0.99 -15.07 -2.38
N LEU A 274 -1.89 -15.00 -3.37
CA LEU A 274 -2.70 -16.14 -3.79
C LEU A 274 -1.84 -17.27 -4.39
N LYS A 275 -0.78 -16.92 -5.11
CA LYS A 275 0.19 -17.88 -5.68
C LYS A 275 1.17 -18.41 -4.65
N ASN A 276 1.47 -17.62 -3.63
CA ASN A 276 2.47 -17.89 -2.60
C ASN A 276 1.79 -18.03 -1.21
N PRO A 277 1.03 -19.09 -0.95
CA PRO A 277 0.41 -19.28 0.35
C PRO A 277 1.49 -19.46 1.42
N LEU A 278 1.23 -18.98 2.63
CA LEU A 278 2.15 -19.07 3.75
C LEU A 278 2.52 -20.53 4.03
N LYS A 279 3.78 -20.89 3.79
CA LYS A 279 4.33 -22.20 4.11
C LYS A 279 5.10 -22.11 5.42
N ASN A 280 4.52 -22.60 6.52
CA ASN A 280 5.18 -22.79 7.84
C ASN A 280 6.27 -21.75 8.20
N SER A 281 5.96 -20.47 8.06
CA SER A 281 6.88 -19.39 8.44
C SER A 281 7.03 -19.37 9.96
N GLN A 282 8.26 -19.33 10.44
CA GLN A 282 8.54 -19.17 11.87
C GLN A 282 8.01 -17.84 12.41
N THR A 283 8.06 -16.79 11.59
CA THR A 283 7.56 -15.46 11.94
C THR A 283 6.03 -15.39 11.90
N GLY A 284 5.36 -16.31 11.20
CA GLY A 284 3.92 -16.28 10.95
C GLY A 284 3.48 -15.26 9.90
N ILE A 285 4.40 -14.44 9.38
CA ILE A 285 4.21 -13.49 8.27
C ILE A 285 5.33 -13.69 7.26
N GLN A 286 5.03 -13.53 5.98
CA GLN A 286 6.03 -13.64 4.91
C GLN A 286 6.44 -12.29 4.32
N CYS A 287 5.61 -11.27 4.45
CA CYS A 287 5.95 -9.89 4.12
C CYS A 287 5.01 -8.91 4.83
N ALA A 288 5.41 -7.65 4.86
CA ALA A 288 4.59 -6.57 5.35
C ALA A 288 4.38 -5.49 4.30
N LEU A 289 3.18 -4.91 4.26
CA LEU A 289 2.82 -3.72 3.50
C LEU A 289 2.58 -2.57 4.46
N PHE A 290 3.43 -1.57 4.43
CA PHE A 290 3.28 -0.35 5.22
C PHE A 290 2.76 0.80 4.37
N ILE A 291 1.83 1.59 4.91
CA ILE A 291 1.29 2.78 4.25
C ILE A 291 1.34 3.95 5.23
N ASP A 292 2.20 4.91 4.95
CA ASP A 292 2.20 6.17 5.70
C ASP A 292 1.04 7.06 5.24
N GLU A 293 0.43 7.75 6.19
CA GLU A 293 -0.75 8.62 6.02
C GLU A 293 -1.85 7.97 5.17
N ILE A 294 -2.45 6.90 5.71
CA ILE A 294 -3.46 6.07 5.02
C ILE A 294 -4.79 6.79 4.77
N ALA A 295 -5.13 7.82 5.57
CA ALA A 295 -6.46 8.43 5.56
C ALA A 295 -6.97 8.88 4.17
N PRO A 296 -6.16 9.51 3.28
CA PRO A 296 -6.60 9.88 1.95
C PRO A 296 -7.00 8.69 1.05
N TYR A 297 -6.45 7.51 1.31
CA TYR A 297 -6.60 6.32 0.47
C TYR A 297 -7.74 5.40 0.90
N ILE A 298 -8.25 5.57 2.15
CA ILE A 298 -9.38 4.79 2.69
C ILE A 298 -10.36 5.71 3.44
N PRO A 299 -10.88 6.77 2.81
CA PRO A 299 -11.84 7.66 3.43
C PRO A 299 -13.21 6.99 3.57
N PRO A 300 -14.08 7.44 4.51
CA PRO A 300 -15.39 6.82 4.76
C PRO A 300 -16.36 6.91 3.59
N VAL A 301 -16.34 8.00 2.82
CA VAL A 301 -17.36 8.31 1.81
C VAL A 301 -16.79 8.20 0.39
N LYS A 302 -15.67 8.86 0.13
CA LYS A 302 -15.02 8.78 -1.18
C LYS A 302 -14.51 7.38 -1.45
N VAL A 303 -14.43 7.01 -2.73
CA VAL A 303 -13.94 5.69 -3.16
C VAL A 303 -12.73 5.88 -4.09
N PRO A 304 -11.55 6.25 -3.54
CA PRO A 304 -10.31 6.28 -4.32
C PRO A 304 -10.06 4.96 -5.03
N ALA A 305 -9.37 4.98 -6.16
CA ALA A 305 -9.12 3.79 -6.97
C ALA A 305 -8.44 2.64 -6.18
N CYS A 306 -7.58 2.99 -5.20
CA CYS A 306 -6.85 2.02 -4.38
C CYS A 306 -7.67 1.43 -3.22
N LYS A 307 -8.81 2.04 -2.82
CA LYS A 307 -9.54 1.67 -1.60
C LYS A 307 -9.94 0.19 -1.57
N GLU A 308 -10.55 -0.31 -2.64
CA GLU A 308 -11.04 -1.69 -2.70
C GLU A 308 -9.89 -2.72 -2.64
N ASN A 309 -8.77 -2.44 -3.32
CA ASN A 309 -7.59 -3.31 -3.31
C ASN A 309 -6.95 -3.37 -1.91
N LEU A 310 -6.86 -2.23 -1.23
CA LEU A 310 -6.36 -2.16 0.14
C LEU A 310 -7.28 -2.90 1.12
N GLU A 311 -8.59 -2.67 1.06
CA GLU A 311 -9.56 -3.37 1.91
C GLU A 311 -9.53 -4.89 1.68
N LEU A 312 -9.28 -5.33 0.45
CA LEU A 312 -9.14 -6.75 0.12
C LEU A 312 -7.91 -7.36 0.81
N LEU A 313 -6.76 -6.66 0.76
CA LEU A 313 -5.55 -7.04 1.48
C LEU A 313 -5.77 -7.08 3.00
N PHE A 314 -6.46 -6.09 3.57
CA PHE A 314 -6.76 -6.07 5.00
C PHE A 314 -7.67 -7.23 5.44
N ARG A 315 -8.63 -7.64 4.61
CA ARG A 315 -9.51 -8.76 4.93
C ARG A 315 -8.85 -10.12 4.74
N GLN A 316 -7.98 -10.27 3.75
CA GLN A 316 -7.48 -11.57 3.34
C GLN A 316 -6.00 -11.80 3.64
N GLY A 317 -5.19 -10.75 3.77
CA GLY A 317 -3.73 -10.82 3.93
C GLY A 317 -3.29 -11.75 5.05
N ARG A 318 -4.01 -11.73 6.19
CA ARG A 318 -3.73 -12.59 7.33
C ARG A 318 -3.60 -14.07 6.95
N LYS A 319 -4.52 -14.57 6.14
CA LYS A 319 -4.56 -15.99 5.72
C LYS A 319 -3.31 -16.39 4.95
N TYR A 320 -2.73 -15.42 4.24
CA TYR A 320 -1.58 -15.63 3.38
C TYR A 320 -0.25 -15.11 3.98
N GLY A 321 -0.27 -14.73 5.25
CA GLY A 321 0.93 -14.19 5.91
C GLY A 321 1.37 -12.80 5.41
N VAL A 322 0.48 -12.02 4.84
CA VAL A 322 0.71 -10.62 4.49
C VAL A 322 0.20 -9.74 5.62
N SER A 323 1.12 -9.03 6.29
CA SER A 323 0.79 -8.08 7.35
C SER A 323 0.61 -6.68 6.78
N CYS A 324 -0.53 -6.05 7.03
CA CYS A 324 -0.76 -4.66 6.67
C CYS A 324 -0.50 -3.77 7.88
N LEU A 325 0.31 -2.75 7.68
CA LEU A 325 0.74 -1.78 8.68
C LEU A 325 0.32 -0.39 8.17
N ILE A 326 -0.39 0.36 8.98
CA ILE A 326 -0.86 1.70 8.60
C ILE A 326 -0.46 2.74 9.62
N ALA A 327 -0.23 3.95 9.15
CA ALA A 327 -0.04 5.11 9.99
C ALA A 327 -0.95 6.26 9.53
N THR A 328 -1.44 7.09 10.45
CA THR A 328 -2.16 8.32 10.14
C THR A 328 -2.16 9.31 11.29
N GLN A 329 -2.28 10.58 10.94
CA GLN A 329 -2.52 11.66 11.87
C GLN A 329 -4.01 11.82 12.19
N SER A 330 -4.89 11.37 11.30
CA SER A 330 -6.34 11.57 11.37
C SER A 330 -7.10 10.24 11.32
N PRO A 331 -7.10 9.44 12.40
CA PRO A 331 -7.87 8.19 12.43
C PRO A 331 -9.37 8.39 12.26
N GLY A 332 -9.89 9.60 12.55
CA GLY A 332 -11.27 10.00 12.30
C GLY A 332 -11.66 9.92 10.82
N ASP A 333 -10.72 10.15 9.93
CA ASP A 333 -10.94 10.21 8.49
C ASP A 333 -10.78 8.85 7.76
N ILE A 334 -10.54 7.76 8.50
CA ILE A 334 -10.47 6.41 7.92
C ILE A 334 -11.84 5.72 7.98
N ASP A 335 -12.13 4.89 6.96
CA ASP A 335 -13.31 4.03 6.98
C ASP A 335 -13.28 3.06 8.19
N TYR A 336 -14.38 3.02 8.95
CA TYR A 336 -14.46 2.20 10.16
C TYR A 336 -14.37 0.70 9.90
N LYS A 337 -14.81 0.23 8.72
CA LYS A 337 -14.71 -1.18 8.33
C LYS A 337 -13.27 -1.59 8.11
N ALA A 338 -12.46 -0.67 7.55
CA ALA A 338 -11.04 -0.88 7.36
C ALA A 338 -10.31 -0.95 8.70
N ILE A 339 -10.50 0.04 9.61
CA ILE A 339 -9.91 0.00 10.97
C ILE A 339 -10.29 -1.28 11.71
N GLY A 340 -11.49 -1.80 11.45
CA GLY A 340 -11.99 -3.06 12.02
C GLY A 340 -11.08 -4.27 11.79
N GLN A 341 -10.22 -4.26 10.80
CA GLN A 341 -9.30 -5.37 10.48
C GLN A 341 -8.00 -5.35 11.30
N PHE A 342 -7.71 -4.25 11.99
CA PHE A 342 -6.49 -4.04 12.76
C PHE A 342 -6.72 -4.39 14.23
N SER A 343 -5.77 -5.11 14.85
CA SER A 343 -5.87 -5.56 16.25
C SER A 343 -4.75 -5.04 17.13
N THR A 344 -3.63 -4.63 16.55
CA THR A 344 -2.48 -4.08 17.26
C THR A 344 -2.40 -2.59 17.00
N PHE A 345 -2.32 -1.80 18.06
CA PHE A 345 -2.33 -0.34 17.99
C PHE A 345 -1.16 0.26 18.76
N ILE A 346 -0.51 1.25 18.15
CA ILE A 346 0.34 2.21 18.85
C ILE A 346 -0.32 3.58 18.72
N LEU A 347 -0.58 4.21 19.87
CA LEU A 347 -1.31 5.47 19.96
C LEU A 347 -0.41 6.54 20.56
N GLY A 348 -0.02 7.51 19.76
CA GLY A 348 0.60 8.75 20.21
C GLY A 348 -0.44 9.78 20.67
N THR A 349 -0.06 11.05 20.70
CA THR A 349 -0.97 12.15 21.03
C THR A 349 -2.08 12.26 19.99
N LEU A 350 -3.33 12.34 20.43
CA LEU A 350 -4.51 12.66 19.62
C LEU A 350 -5.23 13.86 20.22
N ASN A 351 -5.47 14.89 19.40
CA ASN A 351 -5.95 16.19 19.89
C ASN A 351 -7.42 16.45 19.59
N THR A 352 -8.01 15.78 18.58
CA THR A 352 -9.40 16.01 18.21
C THR A 352 -10.33 15.02 18.89
N LYS A 353 -11.53 15.49 19.28
CA LYS A 353 -12.58 14.62 19.84
C LYS A 353 -12.97 13.52 18.85
N GLN A 354 -13.03 13.83 17.54
CA GLN A 354 -13.40 12.89 16.50
C GLN A 354 -12.41 11.72 16.42
N ASP A 355 -11.09 12.00 16.46
CA ASP A 355 -10.05 10.98 16.42
C ASP A 355 -10.10 10.09 17.66
N ILE A 356 -10.24 10.71 18.84
CA ILE A 356 -10.34 9.98 20.11
C ILE A 356 -11.58 9.07 20.14
N GLU A 357 -12.75 9.56 19.74
CA GLU A 357 -13.99 8.78 19.68
C GLU A 357 -13.87 7.61 18.67
N LYS A 358 -13.23 7.84 17.52
CA LYS A 358 -13.03 6.77 16.53
C LYS A 358 -12.16 5.66 17.09
N VAL A 359 -11.04 6.02 17.72
CA VAL A 359 -10.12 5.08 18.37
C VAL A 359 -10.81 4.40 19.55
N LYS A 360 -11.57 5.17 20.38
CA LYS A 360 -12.34 4.65 21.50
C LYS A 360 -13.26 3.51 21.07
N LYS A 361 -14.11 3.74 20.08
CA LYS A 361 -15.02 2.71 19.53
C LYS A 361 -14.30 1.43 19.09
N ARG A 362 -13.08 1.57 18.54
CA ARG A 362 -12.29 0.39 18.17
C ARG A 362 -11.70 -0.30 19.40
N LEU A 363 -11.17 0.44 20.35
CA LEU A 363 -10.61 -0.11 21.58
C LEU A 363 -11.67 -0.81 22.46
N GLU A 364 -12.92 -0.37 22.43
CA GLU A 364 -14.05 -1.03 23.11
C GLU A 364 -14.15 -2.52 22.76
N SER A 365 -13.85 -2.87 21.49
CA SER A 365 -13.90 -4.26 21.04
C SER A 365 -12.66 -5.08 21.38
N VAL A 366 -11.50 -4.45 21.63
CA VAL A 366 -10.22 -5.15 21.85
C VAL A 366 -9.67 -4.99 23.27
N ALA A 367 -10.03 -3.94 23.98
CA ALA A 367 -9.54 -3.62 25.33
C ALA A 367 -10.61 -2.92 26.22
N PRO A 368 -11.79 -3.53 26.43
CA PRO A 368 -12.91 -2.84 27.09
C PRO A 368 -12.61 -2.36 28.51
N LYS A 369 -11.73 -3.05 29.24
CA LYS A 369 -11.38 -2.69 30.63
C LYS A 369 -10.39 -1.53 30.77
N GLU A 370 -9.65 -1.20 29.71
CA GLU A 370 -8.57 -0.22 29.72
C GLU A 370 -8.92 1.06 28.97
N ILE A 371 -10.09 1.10 28.37
CA ILE A 371 -10.48 2.11 27.39
C ILE A 371 -10.45 3.53 27.95
N ASP A 372 -11.06 3.77 29.11
CA ASP A 372 -11.14 5.11 29.69
C ASP A 372 -9.76 5.61 30.15
N TYR A 373 -8.91 4.69 30.66
CA TYR A 373 -7.53 4.99 30.98
C TYR A 373 -6.72 5.36 29.73
N MET A 374 -6.83 4.56 28.66
CA MET A 374 -6.09 4.81 27.42
C MET A 374 -6.55 6.11 26.76
N THR A 375 -7.85 6.29 26.57
CA THR A 375 -8.39 7.48 25.88
C THR A 375 -8.20 8.76 26.66
N GLY A 376 -8.30 8.74 27.98
CA GLY A 376 -8.06 9.90 28.83
C GLY A 376 -6.61 10.40 28.82
N LYS A 377 -5.65 9.56 28.46
CA LYS A 377 -4.23 9.94 28.38
C LYS A 377 -3.78 10.42 26.99
N LEU A 378 -4.58 10.21 25.94
CA LEU A 378 -4.17 10.54 24.57
C LEU A 378 -3.87 12.03 24.35
N PRO A 379 -4.66 12.99 24.86
CA PRO A 379 -4.40 14.42 24.62
C PRO A 379 -3.14 14.96 25.31
N ALA A 380 -2.70 14.33 26.40
CA ALA A 380 -1.63 14.83 27.26
C ALA A 380 -0.26 14.13 27.05
N ARG A 381 -0.12 13.30 26.00
CA ARG A 381 1.13 12.58 25.75
C ARG A 381 2.22 13.49 25.21
N ARG A 382 3.45 13.25 25.65
CA ARG A 382 4.63 13.92 25.10
C ARG A 382 5.05 13.23 23.79
N PRO A 383 5.68 13.96 22.85
CA PRO A 383 6.26 13.36 21.65
C PRO A 383 7.16 12.15 21.98
N GLY A 384 7.07 11.09 21.18
CA GLY A 384 7.80 9.85 21.40
C GLY A 384 7.23 8.91 22.46
N ASN A 385 6.18 9.32 23.20
CA ASN A 385 5.51 8.46 24.16
C ASN A 385 4.22 7.88 23.57
N PHE A 386 4.12 6.56 23.56
CA PHE A 386 3.00 5.84 22.97
C PHE A 386 2.29 4.92 23.97
N LEU A 387 1.01 4.66 23.69
CA LEU A 387 0.27 3.54 24.26
C LEU A 387 0.30 2.40 23.24
N ALA A 388 0.71 1.22 23.65
CA ALA A 388 0.70 0.02 22.81
C ALA A 388 -0.40 -0.95 23.29
N ARG A 389 -1.10 -1.55 22.30
CA ARG A 389 -2.13 -2.58 22.55
C ARG A 389 -2.12 -3.64 21.45
#